data_398f086703f8f53ced5ece9c9d336132
#
_entry.id   398f086703f8f53ced5ece9c9d336132
#
_cell.length_a   1.000
_cell.length_b   1.000
_cell.length_c   1.000
_cell.angle_alpha   90.00
_cell.angle_beta   90.00
_cell.angle_gamma   90.00
#
_symmetry.space_group_name_H-M   'P 1'
#
loop_
_entity.id
_entity.type
_entity.pdbx_description
1 polymer ?
#
loop_
_entity_poly.entity_id
_entity_poly.type
_entity_poly.pdbx_seq_one_letter_code
_entity_poly.pdbx_strand_id
1 'polypeptide(L)'
;LLTSQQIIDSWKGVLPGFDYTHHQLGNYLVEGDSAAIKVFCYGTATHYLANESGKNVWTVVGTYNLDLSEANGVLKITTMKFNLKYMDGNSDLAQMAQERLKR
;
A
#
# COMPACT_ATOMS: atom_id res chain seq x y z
N LEU A 1 7.35 14.26 0.96
CA LEU A 1 7.67 13.29 -0.11
C LEU A 1 8.71 12.29 0.38
N LEU A 2 8.49 11.03 0.08
CA LEU A 2 9.40 9.94 0.43
C LEU A 2 10.07 9.39 -0.83
N THR A 3 11.31 8.94 -0.70
CA THR A 3 11.97 8.19 -1.76
C THR A 3 11.41 6.78 -1.82
N SER A 4 11.64 6.08 -2.94
CA SER A 4 11.21 4.68 -3.06
C SER A 4 11.83 3.81 -1.97
N GLN A 5 13.08 4.04 -1.62
CA GLN A 5 13.74 3.29 -0.55
C GLN A 5 13.08 3.54 0.81
N GLN A 6 12.71 4.79 1.10
CA GLN A 6 12.00 5.12 2.34
C GLN A 6 10.64 4.42 2.42
N ILE A 7 9.91 4.34 1.30
CA ILE A 7 8.62 3.64 1.23
C ILE A 7 8.83 2.14 1.49
N ILE A 8 9.80 1.53 0.82
CA ILE A 8 10.13 0.11 1.00
C ILE A 8 10.49 -0.17 2.45
N ASP A 9 11.34 0.65 3.04
CA ASP A 9 11.78 0.46 4.42
C ASP A 9 10.62 0.60 5.40
N SER A 10 9.72 1.55 5.15
CA SER A 10 8.51 1.73 5.94
C SER A 10 7.63 0.47 5.90
N TRP A 11 7.41 -0.10 4.71
CA TRP A 11 6.61 -1.30 4.56
C TRP A 11 7.29 -2.53 5.20
N LYS A 12 8.60 -2.66 5.07
CA LYS A 12 9.35 -3.75 5.71
C LYS A 12 9.26 -3.69 7.24
N GLY A 13 9.05 -2.52 7.78
CA GLY A 13 8.92 -2.33 9.23
C GLY A 13 7.55 -2.67 9.80
N VAL A 14 6.56 -3.00 8.96
CA VAL A 14 5.22 -3.31 9.43
C VAL A 14 4.59 -4.51 8.75
N LEU A 15 4.65 -4.61 7.42
CA LEU A 15 3.90 -5.64 6.69
C LEU A 15 4.30 -7.08 7.05
N PRO A 16 5.60 -7.43 7.20
CA PRO A 16 5.96 -8.80 7.56
C PRO A 16 5.53 -9.20 8.98
N GLY A 17 5.11 -8.25 9.81
CA GLY A 17 4.62 -8.52 11.16
C GLY A 17 3.20 -9.06 11.20
N PHE A 18 2.43 -8.92 10.11
CA PHE A 18 1.10 -9.52 10.01
C PHE A 18 1.19 -11.01 9.69
N ASP A 19 0.17 -11.76 10.06
CA ASP A 19 0.06 -13.15 9.64
C ASP A 19 -0.23 -13.23 8.14
N TYR A 20 -1.11 -12.37 7.65
CA TYR A 20 -1.46 -12.30 6.22
C TYR A 20 -1.73 -10.86 5.83
N THR A 21 -1.38 -10.53 4.58
CA THR A 21 -1.79 -9.27 3.95
C THR A 21 -2.34 -9.58 2.57
N HIS A 22 -3.32 -8.77 2.14
CA HIS A 22 -3.89 -8.89 0.81
C HIS A 22 -4.14 -7.51 0.25
N HIS A 23 -3.40 -7.14 -0.79
CA HIS A 23 -3.56 -5.87 -1.48
C HIS A 23 -4.16 -6.12 -2.84
N GLN A 24 -5.27 -5.45 -3.14
CA GLN A 24 -5.94 -5.58 -4.41
C GLN A 24 -6.13 -4.22 -5.03
N LEU A 25 -5.67 -4.08 -6.28
CA LEU A 25 -5.86 -2.88 -7.08
C LEU A 25 -6.80 -3.17 -8.23
N GLY A 26 -7.52 -2.16 -8.67
CA GLY A 26 -8.42 -2.32 -9.80
C GLY A 26 -9.00 -1.01 -10.28
N ASN A 27 -9.88 -1.11 -11.28
CA ASN A 27 -10.56 0.04 -11.88
C ASN A 27 -9.54 1.07 -12.38
N TYR A 28 -8.60 0.63 -13.22
CA TYR A 28 -7.54 1.48 -13.74
C TYR A 28 -8.06 2.46 -14.76
N LEU A 29 -7.67 3.72 -14.62
CA LEU A 29 -7.83 4.75 -15.62
C LEU A 29 -6.43 5.22 -16.01
N VAL A 30 -6.09 5.06 -17.29
CA VAL A 30 -4.75 5.35 -17.79
C VAL A 30 -4.83 6.48 -18.80
N GLU A 31 -3.99 7.50 -18.63
CA GLU A 31 -3.93 8.67 -19.51
C GLU A 31 -2.47 8.98 -19.83
N GLY A 32 -2.27 9.68 -20.96
CA GLY A 32 -0.95 10.13 -21.37
C GLY A 32 -0.28 9.22 -22.38
N ASP A 33 1.01 9.46 -22.56
CA ASP A 33 1.86 8.71 -23.49
C ASP A 33 3.09 8.13 -22.78
N SER A 34 3.97 7.46 -23.53
CA SER A 34 5.13 6.74 -22.96
C SER A 34 6.08 7.64 -22.15
N ALA A 35 6.10 8.96 -22.43
CA ALA A 35 6.96 9.89 -21.69
C ALA A 35 6.34 10.34 -20.38
N ALA A 36 5.00 10.39 -20.31
CA ALA A 36 4.28 10.87 -19.12
C ALA A 36 2.94 10.15 -19.02
N ILE A 37 2.94 9.03 -18.30
CA ILE A 37 1.75 8.22 -18.11
C ILE A 37 1.19 8.51 -16.71
N LYS A 38 -0.12 8.74 -16.65
CA LYS A 38 -0.85 8.91 -15.38
C LYS A 38 -1.83 7.78 -15.21
N VAL A 39 -1.80 7.15 -14.04
CA VAL A 39 -2.70 6.04 -13.71
C VAL A 39 -3.45 6.38 -12.44
N PHE A 40 -4.76 6.22 -12.48
CA PHE A 40 -5.62 6.27 -11.31
C PHE A 40 -6.19 4.86 -11.10
N CYS A 41 -6.22 4.39 -9.86
CA CYS A 41 -6.86 3.10 -9.56
C CYS A 41 -7.40 3.06 -8.15
N TYR A 42 -8.28 2.10 -7.89
CA TYR A 42 -8.76 1.80 -6.55
C TYR A 42 -7.80 0.83 -5.87
N GLY A 43 -7.70 0.92 -4.54
CA GLY A 43 -6.87 0.00 -3.77
C GLY A 43 -7.54 -0.39 -2.46
N THR A 44 -7.49 -1.68 -2.17
CA THR A 44 -7.94 -2.22 -0.89
C THR A 44 -6.82 -3.06 -0.31
N ALA A 45 -6.43 -2.76 0.92
CA ALA A 45 -5.38 -3.47 1.63
C ALA A 45 -5.99 -4.08 2.90
N THR A 46 -6.02 -5.40 2.96
CA THR A 46 -6.53 -6.13 4.12
C THR A 46 -5.37 -6.78 4.85
N HIS A 47 -5.35 -6.63 6.17
CA HIS A 47 -4.30 -7.13 7.04
C HIS A 47 -4.92 -8.02 8.09
N TYR A 48 -4.28 -9.17 8.34
CA TYR A 48 -4.75 -10.12 9.34
C TYR A 48 -3.65 -10.41 10.36
N LEU A 49 -4.00 -10.32 11.62
CA LEU A 49 -3.11 -10.65 12.73
C LEU A 49 -3.96 -11.18 13.88
N ALA A 50 -3.86 -12.48 14.14
CA ALA A 50 -4.55 -13.08 15.26
C ALA A 50 -4.03 -12.50 16.58
N ASN A 51 -4.93 -12.14 17.47
CA ASN A 51 -4.57 -11.56 18.76
C ASN A 51 -5.66 -11.85 19.80
N GLU A 52 -5.34 -11.54 21.06
CA GLU A 52 -6.21 -11.87 22.18
C GLU A 52 -7.55 -11.15 22.17
N SER A 53 -7.63 -9.96 21.54
CA SER A 53 -8.89 -9.21 21.48
C SER A 53 -9.93 -9.88 20.58
N GLY A 54 -9.52 -10.79 19.70
CA GLY A 54 -10.39 -11.41 18.69
C GLY A 54 -10.70 -10.49 17.51
N LYS A 55 -10.20 -9.25 17.52
CA LYS A 55 -10.33 -8.30 16.41
C LYS A 55 -9.08 -8.39 15.55
N ASN A 56 -9.13 -9.24 14.55
CA ASN A 56 -7.94 -9.72 13.84
C ASN A 56 -7.76 -9.09 12.45
N VAL A 57 -8.69 -8.25 11.99
CA VAL A 57 -8.69 -7.69 10.63
C VAL A 57 -8.64 -6.17 10.67
N TRP A 58 -7.80 -5.61 9.81
CA TRP A 58 -7.71 -4.18 9.57
C TRP A 58 -7.68 -3.95 8.06
N THR A 59 -8.66 -3.20 7.55
CA THR A 59 -8.80 -2.92 6.12
C THR A 59 -8.61 -1.43 5.87
N VAL A 60 -7.79 -1.13 4.86
CA VAL A 60 -7.52 0.24 4.40
C VAL A 60 -8.03 0.34 2.97
N VAL A 61 -8.90 1.31 2.71
CA VAL A 61 -9.52 1.50 1.39
C VAL A 61 -9.20 2.90 0.89
N GLY A 62 -8.77 2.99 -0.35
CA GLY A 62 -8.46 4.26 -0.93
C GLY A 62 -8.22 4.19 -2.43
N THR A 63 -7.55 5.19 -2.95
CA THR A 63 -7.19 5.27 -4.36
C THR A 63 -5.73 5.62 -4.51
N TYR A 64 -5.16 5.31 -5.66
CA TYR A 64 -3.79 5.66 -6.00
C TYR A 64 -3.77 6.57 -7.20
N ASN A 65 -2.90 7.57 -7.15
CA ASN A 65 -2.48 8.33 -8.32
C ASN A 65 -1.01 7.98 -8.55
N LEU A 66 -0.72 7.45 -9.72
CA LEU A 66 0.62 7.02 -10.09
C LEU A 66 1.08 7.80 -11.33
N ASP A 67 2.29 8.31 -11.28
CA ASP A 67 2.97 8.83 -12.46
C ASP A 67 4.02 7.81 -12.87
N LEU A 68 4.04 7.46 -14.16
CA LEU A 68 5.00 6.53 -14.73
C LEU A 68 5.69 7.17 -15.93
N SER A 69 6.90 6.72 -16.19
CA SER A 69 7.60 7.04 -17.43
C SER A 69 8.32 5.82 -17.95
N GLU A 70 8.52 5.79 -19.26
CA GLU A 70 9.29 4.74 -19.91
C GLU A 70 10.69 5.26 -20.20
N ALA A 71 11.69 4.48 -19.81
CA ALA A 71 13.09 4.74 -20.12
C ALA A 71 13.76 3.43 -20.50
N ASN A 72 14.38 3.40 -21.69
CA ASN A 72 15.08 2.22 -22.19
C ASN A 72 14.19 0.96 -22.25
N GLY A 73 12.91 1.15 -22.62
CA GLY A 73 11.95 0.06 -22.71
C GLY A 73 11.41 -0.44 -21.38
N VAL A 74 11.71 0.25 -20.29
CA VAL A 74 11.25 -0.13 -18.94
C VAL A 74 10.32 0.94 -18.39
N LEU A 75 9.14 0.52 -17.96
CA LEU A 75 8.20 1.40 -17.25
C LEU A 75 8.57 1.47 -15.79
N LYS A 76 8.65 2.69 -15.25
CA LYS A 76 8.92 2.91 -13.83
C LYS A 76 7.93 3.88 -13.24
N ILE A 77 7.54 3.64 -12.00
CA ILE A 77 6.73 4.58 -11.23
C ILE A 77 7.66 5.70 -10.75
N THR A 78 7.35 6.93 -11.13
CA THR A 78 8.11 8.11 -10.70
C THR A 78 7.47 8.81 -9.51
N THR A 79 6.16 8.68 -9.36
CA THR A 79 5.42 9.27 -8.23
C THR A 79 4.27 8.34 -7.86
N MET A 80 4.06 8.14 -6.56
CA MET A 80 2.93 7.38 -6.04
C MET A 80 2.28 8.17 -4.93
N LYS A 81 0.97 8.38 -5.04
CA LYS A 81 0.18 9.02 -4.01
C LYS A 81 -1.00 8.14 -3.65
N PHE A 82 -1.13 7.83 -2.37
CA PHE A 82 -2.30 7.12 -1.85
C PHE A 82 -3.28 8.11 -1.24
N ASN A 83 -4.54 8.01 -1.63
CA ASN A 83 -5.63 8.84 -1.11
C ASN A 83 -6.53 7.96 -0.26
N LEU A 84 -6.43 8.12 1.04
CA LEU A 84 -7.25 7.34 1.98
C LEU A 84 -8.72 7.72 1.87
N LYS A 85 -9.60 6.73 1.72
CA LYS A 85 -11.04 6.92 1.78
C LYS A 85 -11.59 6.60 3.16
N TYR A 86 -11.29 5.39 3.65
CA TYR A 86 -11.69 4.98 4.99
C TYR A 86 -10.88 3.77 5.44
N MET A 87 -10.92 3.51 6.72
CA MET A 87 -10.40 2.30 7.34
C MET A 87 -11.54 1.59 8.07
N ASP A 88 -11.41 0.26 8.16
CA ASP A 88 -12.35 -0.56 8.89
C ASP A 88 -11.60 -1.63 9.68
N GLY A 89 -12.21 -2.09 10.76
CA GLY A 89 -11.63 -3.10 11.62
C GLY A 89 -10.69 -2.52 12.67
N ASN A 90 -9.69 -3.32 13.05
CA ASN A 90 -8.80 -2.98 14.17
C ASN A 90 -7.53 -2.25 13.68
N SER A 91 -7.55 -0.93 13.74
CA SER A 91 -6.40 -0.11 13.32
C SER A 91 -5.17 -0.27 14.23
N ASP A 92 -5.32 -0.83 15.42
CA ASP A 92 -4.19 -1.09 16.32
C ASP A 92 -3.28 -2.22 15.81
N LEU A 93 -3.75 -3.01 14.83
CA LEU A 93 -2.97 -4.10 14.27
C LEU A 93 -1.64 -3.63 13.68
N ALA A 94 -1.58 -2.44 13.11
CA ALA A 94 -0.33 -1.91 12.55
C ALA A 94 0.76 -1.81 13.62
N GLN A 95 0.41 -1.27 14.80
CA GLN A 95 1.34 -1.17 15.92
C GLN A 95 1.72 -2.55 16.45
N MET A 96 0.76 -3.47 16.55
CA MET A 96 1.03 -4.84 16.97
C MET A 96 2.00 -5.55 16.03
N ALA A 97 1.85 -5.34 14.72
CA ALA A 97 2.74 -5.91 13.72
C ALA A 97 4.15 -5.34 13.86
N GLN A 98 4.29 -4.04 14.06
CA GLN A 98 5.58 -3.39 14.28
C GLN A 98 6.28 -3.94 15.52
N GLU A 99 5.55 -4.10 16.63
CA GLU A 99 6.10 -4.63 17.86
C GLU A 99 6.56 -6.08 17.70
N ARG A 100 5.79 -6.88 16.95
CA ARG A 100 6.13 -8.27 16.67
C ARG A 100 7.47 -8.39 15.94
N LEU A 101 7.76 -7.47 15.03
CA LEU A 101 9.01 -7.46 14.27
C LEU A 101 10.23 -7.05 15.10
N LYS A 102 10.02 -6.40 16.23
CA LYS A 102 11.09 -5.98 17.14
C LYS A 102 11.50 -7.04 18.16
N ARG A 103 10.80 -8.16 18.19
CA ARG A 103 11.07 -9.26 19.15
C ARG A 103 12.22 -10.15 18.70
#